data_a0280248c20ef434b182e0b9b4993cd1
#
_entry.id   a0280248c20ef434b182e0b9b4993cd1
#
_cell.length_a   1.000
_cell.length_b   1.000
_cell.length_c   1.000
_cell.angle_alpha   90.00
_cell.angle_beta   90.00
_cell.angle_gamma   90.00
#
_symmetry.space_group_name_H-M   'P 1'
#
loop_
_entity.id
_entity.type
_entity.pdbx_description
1 polymer ?
#
loop_
_entity_poly.entity_id
_entity_poly.type
_entity_poly.pdbx_seq_one_letter_code
_entity_poly.pdbx_strand_id
1 'polypeptide(L)'
;LGDVYKRQEVRFVDPTDPENFEKATDDKTRAYFAETLPNPKLHVFPISEVAEIGRKHDIPLIVDNTAAPVLCRPFDHGAAITTYSTTKYIGGHGTTIGGLIVDGGNFDWGKAGADRQPAMNTPDPCYGGVVWDEQVTKNMGLPFAYLLKLRTTLLRDLGGAMSPFNAWMFIQGLETLPLRMKEHAKNAQAVAESLAANKKVQSVTYPGLFEGAEKEKADKYMTGGYGALIGFELPGGKEAGSKFIDSLELLYHVANIGDSRSLAIHPATTTHSQLTPEELLAAGVTPGYVRLSIGIEHPDDIVADLKQALDASGNCLLYTSDAADE
;
A
#
# COMPACT_ATOMS: atom_id res chain seq x y z
N LEU A 1 -17.58 -1.85 0.00
CA LEU A 1 -18.21 -3.18 0.19
C LEU A 1 -18.30 -3.61 1.67
N GLY A 2 -17.51 -3.03 2.60
CA GLY A 2 -17.52 -3.39 4.02
C GLY A 2 -18.64 -2.77 4.84
N ASP A 3 -19.17 -1.65 4.41
CA ASP A 3 -20.13 -0.85 5.17
C ASP A 3 -21.55 -1.44 5.22
N VAL A 4 -22.01 -2.02 4.10
CA VAL A 4 -23.38 -2.56 3.99
C VAL A 4 -23.62 -3.70 4.98
N TYR A 5 -22.66 -4.59 5.20
CA TYR A 5 -22.81 -5.73 6.10
C TYR A 5 -22.55 -5.40 7.58
N LYS A 6 -21.70 -4.40 7.86
CA LYS A 6 -21.28 -4.08 9.22
C LYS A 6 -21.87 -2.79 9.75
N ARG A 7 -22.74 -2.11 8.98
CA ARG A 7 -23.30 -0.79 9.30
C ARG A 7 -22.20 0.26 9.55
N GLN A 8 -21.10 0.17 8.83
CA GLN A 8 -20.01 1.13 8.87
C GLN A 8 -20.14 2.09 7.70
N GLU A 9 -19.91 3.35 7.94
CA GLU A 9 -19.70 4.37 6.91
C GLU A 9 -18.19 4.53 6.69
N VAL A 10 -17.74 4.45 5.45
CA VAL A 10 -16.37 4.75 5.07
C VAL A 10 -16.32 6.11 4.40
N ARG A 11 -15.55 7.02 4.97
CA ARG A 11 -15.31 8.37 4.42
C ARG A 11 -13.92 8.40 3.81
N PHE A 12 -13.86 8.58 2.50
CA PHE A 12 -12.61 8.78 1.79
C PHE A 12 -12.22 10.26 1.85
N VAL A 13 -10.99 10.53 2.26
CA VAL A 13 -10.44 11.87 2.33
C VAL A 13 -9.14 11.95 1.55
N ASP A 14 -8.80 13.14 1.05
CA ASP A 14 -7.49 13.36 0.43
C ASP A 14 -6.41 13.37 1.52
N PRO A 15 -5.47 12.41 1.51
CA PRO A 15 -4.45 12.30 2.54
C PRO A 15 -3.30 13.29 2.39
N THR A 16 -3.26 14.07 1.33
CA THR A 16 -2.19 15.09 1.10
C THR A 16 -2.26 16.21 2.12
N ASP A 17 -3.48 16.54 2.60
CA ASP A 17 -3.72 17.46 3.71
C ASP A 17 -4.22 16.69 4.94
N PRO A 18 -3.42 16.52 6.01
CA PRO A 18 -3.85 15.84 7.23
C PRO A 18 -5.10 16.42 7.88
N GLU A 19 -5.36 17.74 7.71
CA GLU A 19 -6.56 18.38 8.26
C GLU A 19 -7.86 17.80 7.70
N ASN A 20 -7.82 17.15 6.55
CA ASN A 20 -9.00 16.48 5.99
C ASN A 20 -9.49 15.32 6.88
N PHE A 21 -8.60 14.69 7.63
CA PHE A 21 -8.98 13.69 8.63
C PHE A 21 -9.72 14.35 9.81
N GLU A 22 -9.23 15.50 10.27
CA GLU A 22 -9.89 16.29 11.33
C GLU A 22 -11.30 16.72 10.89
N LYS A 23 -11.43 17.30 9.69
CA LYS A 23 -12.69 17.76 9.12
C LYS A 23 -13.73 16.65 8.92
N ALA A 24 -13.26 15.42 8.63
CA ALA A 24 -14.12 14.26 8.43
C ALA A 24 -14.49 13.53 9.73
N THR A 25 -13.89 13.92 10.86
CA THR A 25 -14.07 13.28 12.17
C THR A 25 -15.36 13.72 12.84
N ASP A 26 -16.10 12.76 13.40
CA ASP A 26 -17.27 12.96 14.23
C ASP A 26 -17.30 12.00 15.44
N ASP A 27 -18.37 12.05 16.23
CA ASP A 27 -18.54 11.20 17.42
C ASP A 27 -18.62 9.69 17.09
N LYS A 28 -18.93 9.35 15.85
CA LYS A 28 -19.07 7.96 15.39
C LYS A 28 -17.78 7.42 14.75
N THR A 29 -16.78 8.26 14.50
CA THR A 29 -15.51 7.84 13.90
C THR A 29 -14.78 6.88 14.86
N ARG A 30 -14.38 5.70 14.37
CA ARG A 30 -13.78 4.62 15.18
C ARG A 30 -12.30 4.39 14.89
N ALA A 31 -11.86 4.63 13.67
CA ALA A 31 -10.47 4.47 13.26
C ALA A 31 -10.16 5.33 12.05
N TYR A 32 -8.90 5.71 11.90
CA TYR A 32 -8.32 6.14 10.64
C TYR A 32 -7.57 4.97 10.02
N PHE A 33 -7.66 4.85 8.71
CA PHE A 33 -6.97 3.81 7.94
C PHE A 33 -6.27 4.44 6.74
N ALA A 34 -5.01 4.06 6.52
CA ALA A 34 -4.24 4.50 5.36
C ALA A 34 -3.18 3.46 4.98
N GLU A 35 -2.67 3.58 3.75
CA GLU A 35 -1.49 2.86 3.30
C GLU A 35 -0.26 3.75 3.39
N THR A 36 0.90 3.20 3.80
CA THR A 36 2.18 3.94 3.84
C THR A 36 2.55 4.49 2.47
N LEU A 37 2.42 3.67 1.43
CA LEU A 37 2.60 3.99 0.02
C LEU A 37 1.37 3.53 -0.76
N PRO A 38 0.35 4.38 -0.90
CA PRO A 38 -0.89 4.01 -1.59
C PRO A 38 -0.64 3.76 -3.07
N ASN A 39 -1.06 2.60 -3.53
CA ASN A 39 -1.01 2.21 -4.92
C ASN A 39 -2.34 2.61 -5.62
N PRO A 40 -2.35 3.35 -6.74
CA PRO A 40 -1.22 3.64 -7.64
C PRO A 40 -0.50 4.97 -7.41
N LYS A 41 -1.00 5.85 -6.55
CA LYS A 41 -0.54 7.26 -6.45
C LYS A 41 0.85 7.43 -5.85
N LEU A 42 1.33 6.50 -5.02
CA LEU A 42 2.68 6.42 -4.44
C LEU A 42 3.14 7.65 -3.62
N HIS A 43 2.23 8.51 -3.19
CA HIS A 43 2.54 9.60 -2.26
C HIS A 43 2.67 9.05 -0.85
N VAL A 44 3.77 9.37 -0.17
CA VAL A 44 4.01 8.90 1.18
C VAL A 44 2.98 9.50 2.13
N PHE A 45 2.32 8.65 2.93
CA PHE A 45 1.29 9.07 3.87
C PHE A 45 1.87 9.82 5.08
N PRO A 46 1.28 10.95 5.51
CA PRO A 46 1.74 11.74 6.66
C PRO A 46 1.35 11.10 7.99
N ILE A 47 2.05 10.02 8.36
CA ILE A 47 1.68 9.16 9.51
C ILE A 47 1.63 9.93 10.81
N SER A 48 2.66 10.73 11.14
CA SER A 48 2.76 11.42 12.44
C SER A 48 1.65 12.45 12.61
N GLU A 49 1.36 13.21 11.55
CA GLU A 49 0.37 14.28 11.55
C GLU A 49 -1.03 13.71 11.77
N VAL A 50 -1.38 12.64 11.05
CA VAL A 50 -2.70 12.00 11.19
C VAL A 50 -2.79 11.22 12.51
N ALA A 51 -1.71 10.59 12.97
CA ALA A 51 -1.68 9.95 14.29
C ALA A 51 -1.90 10.95 15.42
N GLU A 52 -1.37 12.18 15.29
CA GLU A 52 -1.59 13.24 16.27
C GLU A 52 -3.05 13.69 16.30
N ILE A 53 -3.68 13.87 15.14
CA ILE A 53 -5.13 14.14 15.05
C ILE A 53 -5.91 13.00 15.73
N GLY A 54 -5.57 11.75 15.43
CA GLY A 54 -6.20 10.60 16.08
C GLY A 54 -6.09 10.62 17.60
N ARG A 55 -4.93 10.98 18.15
CA ARG A 55 -4.73 11.09 19.62
C ARG A 55 -5.57 12.18 20.26
N LYS A 56 -5.83 13.30 19.57
CA LYS A 56 -6.72 14.36 20.08
C LYS A 56 -8.16 13.87 20.25
N HIS A 57 -8.60 12.97 19.40
CA HIS A 57 -9.96 12.44 19.34
C HIS A 57 -10.11 11.03 19.91
N ASP A 58 -9.07 10.46 20.50
CA ASP A 58 -9.02 9.08 20.98
C ASP A 58 -9.40 8.05 19.90
N ILE A 59 -8.87 8.27 18.67
CA ILE A 59 -9.07 7.44 17.49
C ILE A 59 -7.74 6.81 17.09
N PRO A 60 -7.66 5.46 16.97
CA PRO A 60 -6.44 4.79 16.53
C PRO A 60 -6.19 5.02 15.03
N LEU A 61 -4.92 5.24 14.66
CA LEU A 61 -4.47 5.17 13.28
C LEU A 61 -4.00 3.75 12.97
N ILE A 62 -4.58 3.15 11.95
CA ILE A 62 -4.22 1.85 11.39
C ILE A 62 -3.49 2.10 10.07
N VAL A 63 -2.29 1.56 9.92
CA VAL A 63 -1.48 1.75 8.71
C VAL A 63 -1.23 0.41 8.03
N ASP A 64 -1.65 0.28 6.79
CA ASP A 64 -1.21 -0.80 5.93
C ASP A 64 0.20 -0.50 5.41
N ASN A 65 1.17 -1.25 5.90
CA ASN A 65 2.58 -1.08 5.56
C ASN A 65 3.07 -2.16 4.56
N THR A 66 2.15 -2.73 3.80
CA THR A 66 2.45 -3.81 2.84
C THR A 66 3.49 -3.39 1.80
N ALA A 67 3.42 -2.16 1.28
CA ALA A 67 4.30 -1.68 0.23
C ALA A 67 5.69 -1.20 0.72
N ALA A 68 5.85 -1.01 2.04
CA ALA A 68 7.08 -0.48 2.62
C ALA A 68 7.56 -1.24 3.88
N PRO A 69 7.48 -2.59 3.94
CA PRO A 69 7.98 -3.31 5.10
C PRO A 69 9.49 -3.06 5.23
N VAL A 70 9.99 -2.97 6.48
CA VAL A 70 11.39 -2.63 6.80
C VAL A 70 11.76 -1.17 6.50
N LEU A 71 11.31 -0.62 5.39
CA LEU A 71 11.65 0.75 4.94
C LEU A 71 10.91 1.84 5.73
N CYS A 72 9.68 1.55 6.16
CA CYS A 72 8.91 2.40 7.05
C CYS A 72 8.57 1.66 8.34
N ARG A 73 8.64 2.39 9.47
CA ARG A 73 8.29 1.88 10.80
C ARG A 73 7.13 2.70 11.38
N PRO A 74 5.87 2.42 11.01
CA PRO A 74 4.74 3.27 11.35
C PRO A 74 4.53 3.49 12.86
N PHE A 75 4.94 2.53 13.71
CA PHE A 75 4.85 2.69 15.17
C PHE A 75 5.74 3.80 15.71
N ASP A 76 6.92 4.03 15.12
CA ASP A 76 7.82 5.12 15.50
C ASP A 76 7.20 6.50 15.18
N HIS A 77 6.17 6.51 14.34
CA HIS A 77 5.44 7.69 13.90
C HIS A 77 4.01 7.78 14.48
N GLY A 78 3.66 6.91 15.42
CA GLY A 78 2.42 7.02 16.20
C GLY A 78 1.25 6.19 15.69
N ALA A 79 1.43 5.33 14.68
CA ALA A 79 0.41 4.34 14.32
C ALA A 79 0.10 3.43 15.53
N ALA A 80 -1.17 3.07 15.72
CA ALA A 80 -1.59 2.15 16.77
C ALA A 80 -1.50 0.69 16.32
N ILE A 81 -1.84 0.45 15.07
CA ILE A 81 -1.90 -0.88 14.46
C ILE A 81 -1.25 -0.80 13.08
N THR A 82 -0.53 -1.85 12.70
CA THR A 82 -0.10 -2.05 11.32
C THR A 82 -0.68 -3.33 10.75
N THR A 83 -1.00 -3.28 9.47
CA THR A 83 -1.42 -4.45 8.70
C THR A 83 -0.44 -4.73 7.56
N TYR A 84 -0.35 -5.98 7.17
CA TYR A 84 0.48 -6.43 6.07
C TYR A 84 -0.24 -7.52 5.28
N SER A 85 -0.30 -7.39 3.98
CA SER A 85 -0.50 -8.55 3.11
C SER A 85 0.82 -9.33 3.06
N THR A 86 0.90 -10.44 3.80
CA THR A 86 2.10 -11.30 3.76
C THR A 86 2.31 -11.95 2.41
N THR A 87 1.26 -11.99 1.58
CA THR A 87 1.28 -12.39 0.17
C THR A 87 2.33 -11.62 -0.65
N LYS A 88 2.62 -10.36 -0.27
CA LYS A 88 3.48 -9.42 -1.01
C LYS A 88 4.94 -9.59 -0.61
N TYR A 89 5.62 -8.52 -0.24
CA TYR A 89 7.06 -8.51 0.08
C TYR A 89 7.47 -9.51 1.19
N ILE A 90 6.61 -9.76 2.18
CA ILE A 90 6.94 -10.71 3.27
C ILE A 90 7.16 -12.10 2.68
N GLY A 91 6.22 -12.65 1.93
CA GLY A 91 6.39 -13.91 1.21
C GLY A 91 7.41 -13.79 0.07
N GLY A 92 7.28 -12.77 -0.75
CA GLY A 92 8.24 -12.38 -1.79
C GLY A 92 8.30 -13.27 -3.03
N HIS A 93 7.39 -14.24 -3.19
CA HIS A 93 7.46 -15.22 -4.28
C HIS A 93 6.12 -15.46 -4.98
N GLY A 94 5.04 -14.80 -4.55
CA GLY A 94 3.70 -15.00 -5.14
C GLY A 94 3.13 -16.41 -4.97
N THR A 95 3.64 -17.19 -4.02
CA THR A 95 3.34 -18.62 -3.88
C THR A 95 2.27 -18.92 -2.85
N THR A 96 1.93 -17.98 -1.97
CA THR A 96 0.98 -18.18 -0.89
C THR A 96 0.26 -16.90 -0.51
N ILE A 97 -0.93 -17.03 0.05
CA ILE A 97 -1.80 -15.91 0.45
C ILE A 97 -1.90 -15.88 1.97
N GLY A 98 -1.78 -14.69 2.54
CA GLY A 98 -1.98 -14.48 3.96
C GLY A 98 -1.89 -13.01 4.36
N GLY A 99 -2.14 -12.75 5.64
CA GLY A 99 -2.10 -11.42 6.24
C GLY A 99 -1.56 -11.45 7.66
N LEU A 100 -1.10 -10.30 8.11
CA LEU A 100 -0.57 -10.09 9.45
C LEU A 100 -1.11 -8.77 10.00
N ILE A 101 -1.51 -8.79 11.27
CA ILE A 101 -1.87 -7.60 12.05
C ILE A 101 -0.90 -7.52 13.21
N VAL A 102 -0.31 -6.35 13.44
CA VAL A 102 0.57 -6.07 14.56
C VAL A 102 -0.03 -4.94 15.37
N ASP A 103 -0.21 -5.17 16.67
CA ASP A 103 -0.64 -4.15 17.64
C ASP A 103 0.61 -3.52 18.25
N GLY A 104 0.71 -2.19 18.19
CA GLY A 104 1.81 -1.45 18.76
C GLY A 104 1.80 -1.40 20.30
N GLY A 105 0.68 -1.74 20.93
CA GLY A 105 0.50 -1.64 22.38
C GLY A 105 0.57 -0.20 22.91
N ASN A 106 0.43 0.79 22.04
CA ASN A 106 0.65 2.21 22.32
C ASN A 106 -0.62 3.06 22.28
N PHE A 107 -1.79 2.44 22.06
CA PHE A 107 -3.08 3.11 22.05
C PHE A 107 -3.88 2.79 23.33
N ASP A 108 -4.36 3.86 24.00
CA ASP A 108 -5.15 3.73 25.23
C ASP A 108 -6.63 3.51 24.92
N TRP A 109 -7.00 2.23 24.78
CA TRP A 109 -8.38 1.82 24.52
C TRP A 109 -9.35 2.24 25.63
N GLY A 110 -8.90 2.23 26.89
CA GLY A 110 -9.69 2.59 28.04
C GLY A 110 -10.03 4.08 28.10
N LYS A 111 -9.07 4.94 27.76
CA LYS A 111 -9.27 6.39 27.66
C LYS A 111 -10.30 6.74 26.58
N ALA A 112 -10.26 6.02 25.45
CA ALA A 112 -11.23 6.21 24.37
C ALA A 112 -12.68 5.91 24.79
N GLY A 113 -12.88 5.05 25.79
CA GLY A 113 -14.16 4.78 26.41
C GLY A 113 -15.18 4.04 25.55
N ALA A 114 -16.34 3.77 26.14
CA ALA A 114 -17.40 3.01 25.46
C ALA A 114 -18.04 3.79 24.30
N ASP A 115 -18.11 5.10 24.39
CA ASP A 115 -18.72 5.95 23.35
C ASP A 115 -17.87 5.93 22.08
N ARG A 116 -16.54 5.97 22.21
CA ARG A 116 -15.61 5.95 21.06
C ARG A 116 -15.23 4.53 20.63
N GLN A 117 -14.94 3.65 21.60
CA GLN A 117 -14.48 2.28 21.34
C GLN A 117 -15.33 1.25 22.09
N PRO A 118 -16.62 1.09 21.73
CA PRO A 118 -17.52 0.19 22.44
C PRO A 118 -17.03 -1.26 22.43
N ALA A 119 -16.43 -1.72 21.34
CA ALA A 119 -15.93 -3.09 21.24
C ALA A 119 -14.89 -3.45 22.31
N MET A 120 -14.19 -2.48 22.87
CA MET A 120 -13.16 -2.68 23.90
C MET A 120 -13.67 -2.39 25.31
N ASN A 121 -14.70 -1.54 25.43
CA ASN A 121 -15.12 -0.93 26.69
C ASN A 121 -16.57 -1.30 27.11
N THR A 122 -17.22 -2.23 26.41
CA THR A 122 -18.53 -2.76 26.83
C THR A 122 -18.47 -4.29 26.98
N PRO A 123 -19.38 -4.88 27.78
CA PRO A 123 -19.44 -6.33 27.93
C PRO A 123 -19.58 -7.07 26.57
N ASP A 124 -18.68 -7.98 26.29
CA ASP A 124 -18.69 -8.78 25.08
C ASP A 124 -19.63 -9.99 25.23
N PRO A 125 -20.78 -10.00 24.53
CA PRO A 125 -21.75 -11.11 24.67
C PRO A 125 -21.20 -12.44 24.13
N CYS A 126 -20.24 -12.39 23.20
CA CYS A 126 -19.62 -13.59 22.62
C CYS A 126 -18.55 -14.19 23.53
N TYR A 127 -18.16 -13.47 24.61
CA TYR A 127 -17.11 -13.91 25.52
C TYR A 127 -17.50 -13.74 27.00
N GLY A 128 -18.69 -14.18 27.36
CA GLY A 128 -19.15 -14.21 28.76
C GLY A 128 -19.27 -12.82 29.44
N GLY A 129 -19.44 -11.76 28.67
CA GLY A 129 -19.57 -10.40 29.19
C GLY A 129 -18.24 -9.72 29.55
N VAL A 130 -17.11 -10.22 29.08
CA VAL A 130 -15.79 -9.59 29.33
C VAL A 130 -15.75 -8.18 28.72
N VAL A 131 -15.26 -7.22 29.50
CA VAL A 131 -14.84 -5.90 29.04
C VAL A 131 -13.33 -5.98 28.77
N TRP A 132 -12.94 -5.94 27.53
CA TRP A 132 -11.56 -6.30 27.10
C TRP A 132 -10.49 -5.38 27.66
N ASP A 133 -10.71 -4.07 27.65
CA ASP A 133 -9.74 -3.14 28.23
C ASP A 133 -9.60 -3.32 29.74
N GLU A 134 -10.72 -3.49 30.46
CA GLU A 134 -10.70 -3.70 31.89
C GLU A 134 -9.97 -5.00 32.25
N GLN A 135 -10.33 -6.10 31.58
CA GLN A 135 -9.77 -7.42 31.92
C GLN A 135 -8.29 -7.53 31.54
N VAL A 136 -7.92 -7.08 30.33
CA VAL A 136 -6.58 -7.32 29.79
C VAL A 136 -5.62 -6.17 30.17
N THR A 137 -6.02 -4.92 29.90
CA THR A 137 -5.13 -3.78 30.15
C THR A 137 -5.05 -3.45 31.63
N LYS A 138 -6.19 -3.28 32.31
CA LYS A 138 -6.20 -2.82 33.72
C LYS A 138 -5.90 -3.94 34.71
N ASN A 139 -6.60 -5.09 34.61
CA ASN A 139 -6.46 -6.16 35.60
C ASN A 139 -5.20 -7.01 35.38
N MET A 140 -4.86 -7.32 34.13
CA MET A 140 -3.67 -8.13 33.79
C MET A 140 -2.43 -7.30 33.53
N GLY A 141 -2.55 -5.98 33.31
CA GLY A 141 -1.43 -5.09 32.99
C GLY A 141 -0.81 -5.33 31.60
N LEU A 142 -1.57 -5.86 30.64
CA LEU A 142 -1.08 -6.26 29.32
C LEU A 142 -1.54 -5.26 28.23
N PRO A 143 -0.63 -4.73 27.39
CA PRO A 143 -0.95 -3.67 26.44
C PRO A 143 -1.53 -4.20 25.12
N PHE A 144 -2.13 -5.38 25.08
CA PHE A 144 -2.61 -6.04 23.85
C PHE A 144 -4.07 -6.51 23.92
N ALA A 145 -4.93 -5.76 24.59
CA ALA A 145 -6.37 -6.06 24.68
C ALA A 145 -7.02 -6.21 23.30
N TYR A 146 -6.67 -5.34 22.35
CA TYR A 146 -7.14 -5.40 20.97
C TYR A 146 -6.75 -6.72 20.28
N LEU A 147 -5.48 -7.10 20.36
CA LEU A 147 -4.99 -8.33 19.72
C LEU A 147 -5.62 -9.57 20.35
N LEU A 148 -5.80 -9.59 21.67
CA LEU A 148 -6.42 -10.72 22.35
C LEU A 148 -7.89 -10.88 21.94
N LYS A 149 -8.65 -9.77 21.92
CA LYS A 149 -10.02 -9.77 21.39
C LYS A 149 -10.08 -10.27 19.95
N LEU A 150 -9.23 -9.76 19.08
CA LEU A 150 -9.17 -10.17 17.67
C LEU A 150 -8.97 -11.69 17.54
N ARG A 151 -8.07 -12.26 18.32
CA ARG A 151 -7.78 -13.70 18.28
C ARG A 151 -8.91 -14.56 18.85
N THR A 152 -9.51 -14.13 19.98
CA THR A 152 -10.46 -14.95 20.71
C THR A 152 -11.89 -14.84 20.19
N THR A 153 -12.27 -13.70 19.62
CA THR A 153 -13.65 -13.50 19.13
C THR A 153 -13.73 -13.51 17.61
N LEU A 154 -12.79 -12.90 16.88
CA LEU A 154 -12.87 -12.83 15.42
C LEU A 154 -12.16 -14.00 14.75
N LEU A 155 -10.87 -14.19 15.02
CA LEU A 155 -10.08 -15.25 14.36
C LEU A 155 -10.63 -16.63 14.71
N ARG A 156 -10.89 -16.90 15.99
CA ARG A 156 -11.43 -18.18 16.46
C ARG A 156 -12.83 -18.45 15.90
N ASP A 157 -13.74 -17.47 16.00
CA ASP A 157 -15.15 -17.71 15.69
C ASP A 157 -15.42 -17.70 14.18
N LEU A 158 -14.68 -16.89 13.40
CA LEU A 158 -14.73 -16.90 11.93
C LEU A 158 -13.89 -18.02 11.31
N GLY A 159 -12.92 -18.57 12.04
CA GLY A 159 -12.11 -19.70 11.60
C GLY A 159 -11.10 -19.40 10.50
N GLY A 160 -10.74 -18.11 10.28
CA GLY A 160 -9.82 -17.67 9.24
C GLY A 160 -8.34 -17.98 9.54
N ALA A 161 -8.04 -19.14 10.13
CA ALA A 161 -6.67 -19.53 10.48
C ALA A 161 -5.81 -19.80 9.25
N MET A 162 -4.61 -19.25 9.26
CA MET A 162 -3.61 -19.52 8.22
C MET A 162 -3.16 -21.00 8.29
N SER A 163 -2.99 -21.63 7.13
CA SER A 163 -2.39 -22.97 7.05
C SER A 163 -0.97 -22.96 7.65
N PRO A 164 -0.57 -23.97 8.45
CA PRO A 164 0.79 -24.06 8.97
C PRO A 164 1.86 -24.05 7.88
N PHE A 165 1.58 -24.64 6.72
CA PHE A 165 2.50 -24.60 5.57
C PHE A 165 2.69 -23.18 5.03
N ASN A 166 1.59 -22.42 4.89
CA ASN A 166 1.68 -21.01 4.48
C ASN A 166 2.45 -20.18 5.51
N ALA A 167 2.20 -20.40 6.80
CA ALA A 167 2.93 -19.74 7.88
C ALA A 167 4.44 -20.01 7.82
N TRP A 168 4.82 -21.26 7.58
CA TRP A 168 6.21 -21.65 7.38
C TRP A 168 6.86 -20.95 6.18
N MET A 169 6.17 -20.86 5.04
CA MET A 169 6.67 -20.14 3.87
C MET A 169 6.86 -18.64 4.16
N PHE A 170 5.98 -18.02 4.92
CA PHE A 170 6.14 -16.62 5.31
C PHE A 170 7.30 -16.41 6.28
N ILE A 171 7.56 -17.34 7.20
CA ILE A 171 8.74 -17.31 8.09
C ILE A 171 10.02 -17.37 7.25
N GLN A 172 10.07 -18.26 6.25
CA GLN A 172 11.20 -18.31 5.30
C GLN A 172 11.41 -16.99 4.57
N GLY A 173 10.32 -16.37 4.11
CA GLY A 173 10.36 -15.06 3.46
C GLY A 173 10.83 -13.93 4.39
N LEU A 174 10.46 -13.97 5.66
CA LEU A 174 10.87 -12.97 6.66
C LEU A 174 12.38 -13.00 6.92
N GLU A 175 13.02 -14.17 6.89
CA GLU A 175 14.46 -14.32 7.13
C GLU A 175 15.31 -13.51 6.14
N THR A 176 14.85 -13.36 4.90
CA THR A 176 15.56 -12.62 3.85
C THR A 176 14.94 -11.26 3.53
N LEU A 177 13.84 -10.89 4.19
CA LEU A 177 13.08 -9.67 3.86
C LEU A 177 13.95 -8.40 3.85
N PRO A 178 14.81 -8.13 4.85
CA PRO A 178 15.63 -6.91 4.84
C PRO A 178 16.63 -6.85 3.68
N LEU A 179 17.18 -7.99 3.28
CA LEU A 179 18.10 -8.08 2.13
C LEU A 179 17.36 -7.81 0.82
N ARG A 180 16.18 -8.42 0.66
CA ARG A 180 15.34 -8.22 -0.52
C ARG A 180 14.86 -6.78 -0.63
N MET A 181 14.35 -6.20 0.46
CA MET A 181 13.87 -4.81 0.45
C MET A 181 14.97 -3.82 0.07
N LYS A 182 16.20 -4.04 0.52
CA LYS A 182 17.36 -3.22 0.12
C LYS A 182 17.62 -3.30 -1.38
N GLU A 183 17.62 -4.50 -1.96
CA GLU A 183 17.87 -4.69 -3.39
C GLU A 183 16.68 -4.20 -4.23
N HIS A 184 15.44 -4.48 -3.83
CA HIS A 184 14.23 -3.93 -4.44
C HIS A 184 14.29 -2.39 -4.56
N ALA A 185 14.60 -1.71 -3.46
CA ALA A 185 14.64 -0.25 -3.43
C ALA A 185 15.78 0.33 -4.27
N LYS A 186 16.95 -0.31 -4.23
CA LYS A 186 18.11 0.06 -5.06
C LYS A 186 17.79 -0.08 -6.56
N ASN A 187 17.22 -1.20 -6.96
CA ASN A 187 16.84 -1.47 -8.35
C ASN A 187 15.74 -0.49 -8.81
N ALA A 188 14.74 -0.24 -7.95
CA ALA A 188 13.68 0.71 -8.26
C ALA A 188 14.20 2.14 -8.47
N GLN A 189 15.17 2.58 -7.68
CA GLN A 189 15.81 3.90 -7.87
C GLN A 189 16.48 3.97 -9.26
N ALA A 190 17.31 2.98 -9.63
CA ALA A 190 17.99 2.96 -10.91
C ALA A 190 17.00 2.90 -12.10
N VAL A 191 15.94 2.12 -11.97
CA VAL A 191 14.88 2.03 -12.98
C VAL A 191 14.11 3.35 -13.10
N ALA A 192 13.73 3.97 -11.99
CA ALA A 192 13.01 5.24 -11.99
C ALA A 192 13.82 6.36 -12.64
N GLU A 193 15.12 6.45 -12.33
CA GLU A 193 16.06 7.40 -12.98
C GLU A 193 16.19 7.14 -14.48
N SER A 194 16.30 5.90 -14.90
CA SER A 194 16.36 5.53 -16.31
C SER A 194 15.08 5.87 -17.07
N LEU A 195 13.91 5.67 -16.45
CA LEU A 195 12.62 6.05 -17.03
C LEU A 195 12.47 7.57 -17.13
N ALA A 196 12.85 8.30 -16.08
CA ALA A 196 12.78 9.78 -16.06
C ALA A 196 13.68 10.43 -17.12
N ALA A 197 14.81 9.79 -17.44
CA ALA A 197 15.71 10.24 -18.49
C ALA A 197 15.24 9.87 -19.91
N ASN A 198 14.23 9.03 -20.07
CA ASN A 198 13.77 8.54 -21.38
C ASN A 198 12.72 9.49 -21.98
N LYS A 199 13.01 10.04 -23.16
CA LYS A 199 12.11 10.98 -23.88
C LYS A 199 10.76 10.39 -24.30
N LYS A 200 10.59 9.07 -24.27
CA LYS A 200 9.32 8.37 -24.55
C LYS A 200 8.41 8.24 -23.34
N VAL A 201 8.89 8.62 -22.16
CA VAL A 201 8.14 8.65 -20.91
C VAL A 201 7.71 10.07 -20.61
N GLN A 202 6.44 10.29 -20.37
CA GLN A 202 5.87 11.61 -20.12
C GLN A 202 6.13 12.06 -18.68
N SER A 203 5.98 11.15 -17.72
CA SER A 203 6.21 11.40 -16.29
C SER A 203 6.51 10.10 -15.56
N VAL A 204 7.21 10.21 -14.43
CA VAL A 204 7.51 9.11 -13.51
C VAL A 204 7.08 9.49 -12.10
N THR A 205 6.33 8.62 -11.45
CA THR A 205 5.94 8.75 -10.04
C THR A 205 6.70 7.73 -9.22
N TYR A 206 7.66 8.19 -8.44
CA TYR A 206 8.46 7.39 -7.53
C TYR A 206 8.96 8.27 -6.38
N PRO A 207 8.78 7.90 -5.10
CA PRO A 207 9.12 8.81 -3.99
C PRO A 207 10.59 9.22 -3.94
N GLY A 208 11.49 8.40 -4.47
CA GLY A 208 12.93 8.72 -4.59
C GLY A 208 13.26 9.85 -5.58
N LEU A 209 12.33 10.20 -6.47
CA LEU A 209 12.45 11.30 -7.44
C LEU A 209 11.61 12.53 -7.07
N PHE A 210 10.89 12.49 -5.95
CA PHE A 210 10.13 13.67 -5.50
C PHE A 210 11.06 14.81 -5.10
N GLU A 211 10.53 16.03 -5.11
CA GLU A 211 11.20 17.25 -4.72
C GLU A 211 10.39 18.02 -3.67
N GLY A 212 11.02 19.00 -3.02
CA GLY A 212 10.39 19.89 -2.04
C GLY A 212 9.72 19.12 -0.90
N ALA A 213 8.55 19.55 -0.50
CA ALA A 213 7.81 18.99 0.65
C ALA A 213 7.48 17.51 0.53
N GLU A 214 7.22 17.00 -0.68
CA GLU A 214 6.98 15.56 -0.90
C GLU A 214 8.24 14.73 -0.67
N LYS A 215 9.42 15.26 -1.05
CA LYS A 215 10.70 14.61 -0.77
C LYS A 215 11.02 14.61 0.72
N GLU A 216 10.84 15.75 1.38
CA GLU A 216 11.05 15.87 2.83
C GLU A 216 10.15 14.89 3.60
N LYS A 217 8.89 14.75 3.18
CA LYS A 217 7.97 13.76 3.74
C LYS A 217 8.44 12.33 3.48
N ALA A 218 8.89 12.02 2.28
CA ALA A 218 9.44 10.70 1.98
C ALA A 218 10.67 10.39 2.85
N ASP A 219 11.59 11.33 3.00
CA ASP A 219 12.79 11.19 3.83
C ASP A 219 12.47 11.06 5.32
N LYS A 220 11.40 11.69 5.79
CA LYS A 220 10.92 11.57 7.17
C LYS A 220 10.46 10.16 7.52
N TYR A 221 9.76 9.48 6.63
CA TYR A 221 9.11 8.20 6.92
C TYR A 221 9.83 6.99 6.35
N MET A 222 10.68 7.16 5.34
CA MET A 222 11.34 6.06 4.64
C MET A 222 12.83 6.00 4.99
N THR A 223 13.33 4.80 5.28
CA THR A 223 14.73 4.57 5.63
C THR A 223 15.33 3.48 4.75
N GLY A 224 16.45 3.77 4.11
CA GLY A 224 17.18 2.79 3.29
C GLY A 224 16.60 2.57 1.88
N GLY A 225 15.68 3.46 1.45
CA GLY A 225 15.08 3.50 0.12
C GLY A 225 13.60 3.86 0.14
N TYR A 226 12.97 3.96 -1.03
CA TYR A 226 11.63 4.53 -1.21
C TYR A 226 10.61 3.53 -1.74
N GLY A 227 10.80 2.24 -1.45
CA GLY A 227 9.96 1.16 -1.97
C GLY A 227 10.40 0.68 -3.35
N ALA A 228 9.57 -0.18 -3.96
CA ALA A 228 9.88 -0.76 -5.26
C ALA A 228 8.70 -0.67 -6.26
N LEU A 229 7.72 0.18 -5.96
CA LEU A 229 6.64 0.50 -6.88
C LEU A 229 6.98 1.78 -7.64
N ILE A 230 6.84 1.72 -8.96
CA ILE A 230 7.03 2.86 -9.85
C ILE A 230 5.78 3.00 -10.71
N GLY A 231 5.25 4.21 -10.79
CA GLY A 231 4.26 4.58 -11.79
C GLY A 231 4.91 5.41 -12.88
N PHE A 232 4.52 5.24 -14.13
CA PHE A 232 4.93 6.15 -15.19
C PHE A 232 3.85 6.26 -16.27
N GLU A 233 3.89 7.35 -17.00
CA GLU A 233 2.92 7.68 -18.03
C GLU A 233 3.54 7.59 -19.43
N LEU A 234 2.84 6.93 -20.34
CA LEU A 234 3.20 6.86 -21.75
C LEU A 234 2.35 7.82 -22.59
N PRO A 235 2.94 8.64 -23.45
CA PRO A 235 2.20 9.34 -24.48
C PRO A 235 1.59 8.31 -25.45
N GLY A 236 0.36 8.54 -25.91
CA GLY A 236 -0.37 7.57 -26.75
C GLY A 236 -1.39 6.73 -26.01
N GLY A 237 -1.55 6.95 -24.70
CA GLY A 237 -2.66 6.44 -23.91
C GLY A 237 -2.74 4.91 -23.85
N LYS A 238 -3.97 4.39 -23.92
CA LYS A 238 -4.27 2.97 -23.71
C LYS A 238 -3.57 2.03 -24.71
N GLU A 239 -3.42 2.46 -25.95
CA GLU A 239 -2.74 1.66 -26.98
C GLU A 239 -1.24 1.51 -26.71
N ALA A 240 -0.58 2.63 -26.37
CA ALA A 240 0.84 2.62 -26.05
C ALA A 240 1.13 1.77 -24.79
N GLY A 241 0.28 1.90 -23.75
CA GLY A 241 0.38 1.10 -22.53
C GLY A 241 0.21 -0.40 -22.79
N SER A 242 -0.79 -0.80 -23.58
CA SER A 242 -0.98 -2.22 -23.95
C SER A 242 0.22 -2.75 -24.72
N LYS A 243 0.65 -2.04 -25.77
CA LYS A 243 1.78 -2.45 -26.60
C LYS A 243 3.09 -2.54 -25.82
N PHE A 244 3.30 -1.62 -24.87
CA PHE A 244 4.44 -1.67 -23.97
C PHE A 244 4.45 -2.98 -23.16
N ILE A 245 3.32 -3.31 -22.51
CA ILE A 245 3.19 -4.55 -21.71
C ILE A 245 3.42 -5.80 -22.59
N ASP A 246 2.83 -5.85 -23.77
CA ASP A 246 2.95 -7.00 -24.69
C ASP A 246 4.37 -7.19 -25.26
N SER A 247 5.21 -6.14 -25.17
CA SER A 247 6.59 -6.14 -25.64
C SER A 247 7.62 -6.51 -24.58
N LEU A 248 7.23 -6.66 -23.31
CA LEU A 248 8.12 -7.04 -22.23
C LEU A 248 8.56 -8.51 -22.37
N GLU A 249 9.85 -8.78 -22.17
CA GLU A 249 10.44 -10.12 -22.26
C GLU A 249 10.87 -10.67 -20.91
N LEU A 250 11.33 -9.81 -19.99
CA LEU A 250 11.79 -10.18 -18.63
C LEU A 250 10.69 -9.98 -17.59
N LEU A 251 10.01 -8.82 -17.62
CA LEU A 251 9.01 -8.48 -16.62
C LEU A 251 7.72 -9.25 -16.86
N TYR A 252 7.15 -9.82 -15.79
CA TYR A 252 5.89 -10.55 -15.88
C TYR A 252 4.68 -9.62 -15.86
N HIS A 253 3.75 -9.84 -16.75
CA HIS A 253 2.45 -9.15 -16.76
C HIS A 253 1.54 -9.75 -15.68
N VAL A 254 1.63 -9.28 -14.44
CA VAL A 254 0.86 -9.77 -13.30
C VAL A 254 0.45 -8.62 -12.39
N ALA A 255 -0.83 -8.60 -12.00
CA ALA A 255 -1.40 -7.63 -11.06
C ALA A 255 -1.01 -7.95 -9.60
N ASN A 256 0.26 -8.15 -9.30
CA ASN A 256 0.81 -8.36 -7.98
C ASN A 256 1.87 -7.30 -7.66
N ILE A 257 2.41 -7.32 -6.45
CA ILE A 257 3.53 -6.47 -6.01
C ILE A 257 4.43 -7.26 -5.05
N GLY A 258 5.70 -6.87 -4.93
CA GLY A 258 6.59 -7.41 -3.92
C GLY A 258 7.07 -8.83 -4.17
N ASP A 259 6.95 -9.33 -5.39
CA ASP A 259 7.60 -10.56 -5.84
C ASP A 259 9.09 -10.28 -6.08
N SER A 260 9.94 -11.28 -5.88
CA SER A 260 11.37 -11.21 -6.21
C SER A 260 11.60 -11.00 -7.72
N ARG A 261 10.63 -11.31 -8.55
CA ARG A 261 10.60 -11.00 -9.98
C ARG A 261 9.98 -9.63 -10.22
N SER A 262 10.48 -8.93 -11.22
CA SER A 262 9.89 -7.69 -11.69
C SER A 262 8.55 -7.94 -12.40
N LEU A 263 7.55 -7.14 -12.04
CA LEU A 263 6.19 -7.24 -12.55
C LEU A 263 5.75 -5.91 -13.15
N ALA A 264 4.91 -5.99 -14.19
CA ALA A 264 4.31 -4.83 -14.83
C ALA A 264 2.82 -5.03 -15.01
N ILE A 265 2.03 -3.95 -14.88
CA ILE A 265 0.64 -3.92 -15.30
C ILE A 265 0.30 -2.60 -15.96
N HIS A 266 -0.68 -2.65 -16.86
CA HIS A 266 -1.37 -1.49 -17.39
C HIS A 266 -2.78 -1.45 -16.78
N PRO A 267 -3.03 -0.68 -15.69
CA PRO A 267 -4.27 -0.75 -14.93
C PRO A 267 -5.53 -0.47 -15.77
N ALA A 268 -5.46 0.45 -16.73
CA ALA A 268 -6.60 0.81 -17.58
C ALA A 268 -7.10 -0.34 -18.47
N THR A 269 -6.28 -1.36 -18.75
CA THR A 269 -6.68 -2.56 -19.53
C THR A 269 -6.87 -3.80 -18.67
N THR A 270 -6.54 -3.75 -17.38
CA THR A 270 -6.56 -4.91 -16.48
C THR A 270 -7.39 -4.65 -15.21
N THR A 271 -6.78 -4.24 -14.14
CA THR A 271 -7.41 -4.11 -12.81
C THR A 271 -8.51 -3.06 -12.73
N HIS A 272 -8.49 -2.06 -13.60
CA HIS A 272 -9.45 -0.96 -13.64
C HIS A 272 -10.24 -0.89 -14.97
N SER A 273 -10.21 -1.98 -15.75
CA SER A 273 -10.86 -2.03 -17.07
C SER A 273 -12.39 -1.84 -17.06
N GLN A 274 -13.01 -2.01 -15.89
CA GLN A 274 -14.45 -1.85 -15.69
C GLN A 274 -14.88 -0.42 -15.33
N LEU A 275 -13.91 0.47 -15.03
CA LEU A 275 -14.19 1.84 -14.64
C LEU A 275 -14.41 2.73 -15.87
N THR A 276 -15.28 3.73 -15.72
CA THR A 276 -15.42 4.81 -16.71
C THR A 276 -14.16 5.67 -16.75
N PRO A 277 -13.94 6.47 -17.81
CA PRO A 277 -12.80 7.38 -17.88
C PRO A 277 -12.72 8.35 -16.68
N GLU A 278 -13.86 8.85 -16.20
CA GLU A 278 -13.94 9.73 -15.04
C GLU A 278 -13.54 9.01 -13.75
N GLU A 279 -14.01 7.78 -13.55
CA GLU A 279 -13.66 6.96 -12.39
C GLU A 279 -12.18 6.56 -12.41
N LEU A 280 -11.60 6.27 -13.59
CA LEU A 280 -10.17 6.01 -13.74
C LEU A 280 -9.34 7.21 -13.29
N LEU A 281 -9.68 8.41 -13.74
CA LEU A 281 -8.99 9.63 -13.35
C LEU A 281 -9.12 9.91 -11.84
N ALA A 282 -10.30 9.69 -11.27
CA ALA A 282 -10.53 9.82 -9.83
C ALA A 282 -9.67 8.83 -9.02
N ALA A 283 -9.47 7.62 -9.54
CA ALA A 283 -8.58 6.62 -8.97
C ALA A 283 -7.08 6.94 -9.17
N GLY A 284 -6.74 7.98 -9.94
CA GLY A 284 -5.37 8.36 -10.28
C GLY A 284 -4.74 7.50 -11.37
N VAL A 285 -5.57 6.89 -12.21
CA VAL A 285 -5.15 6.05 -13.35
C VAL A 285 -5.50 6.78 -14.64
N THR A 286 -4.49 7.21 -15.36
CA THR A 286 -4.63 7.77 -16.71
C THR A 286 -4.58 6.66 -17.77
N PRO A 287 -5.02 6.90 -19.01
CA PRO A 287 -5.04 5.86 -20.04
C PRO A 287 -3.67 5.27 -20.39
N GLY A 288 -2.58 6.04 -20.24
CA GLY A 288 -1.21 5.58 -20.53
C GLY A 288 -0.42 5.19 -19.29
N TYR A 289 -1.06 5.12 -18.11
CA TYR A 289 -0.39 4.82 -16.85
C TYR A 289 0.03 3.35 -16.78
N VAL A 290 1.31 3.12 -16.53
CA VAL A 290 1.89 1.80 -16.28
C VAL A 290 2.42 1.76 -14.84
N ARG A 291 2.16 0.67 -14.13
CA ARG A 291 2.74 0.42 -12.80
C ARG A 291 3.73 -0.73 -12.89
N LEU A 292 4.92 -0.52 -12.34
CA LEU A 292 5.94 -1.54 -12.14
C LEU A 292 6.02 -1.91 -10.66
N SER A 293 6.35 -3.17 -10.38
CA SER A 293 6.83 -3.66 -9.10
C SER A 293 8.20 -4.29 -9.35
N ILE A 294 9.24 -3.57 -8.98
CA ILE A 294 10.62 -3.91 -9.33
C ILE A 294 11.11 -5.03 -8.42
N GLY A 295 11.68 -6.06 -9.04
CA GLY A 295 12.24 -7.25 -8.39
C GLY A 295 13.73 -7.09 -7.99
N ILE A 296 14.37 -8.23 -7.82
CA ILE A 296 15.77 -8.30 -7.39
C ILE A 296 16.70 -8.86 -8.48
N GLU A 297 16.25 -8.87 -9.72
CA GLU A 297 17.08 -9.18 -10.89
C GLU A 297 18.19 -8.12 -11.04
N HIS A 298 19.16 -8.38 -11.92
CA HIS A 298 20.20 -7.36 -12.18
C HIS A 298 19.55 -6.10 -12.77
N PRO A 299 19.84 -4.90 -12.24
CA PRO A 299 19.16 -3.67 -12.67
C PRO A 299 19.35 -3.35 -14.15
N ASP A 300 20.50 -3.71 -14.75
CA ASP A 300 20.75 -3.48 -16.16
C ASP A 300 19.85 -4.33 -17.05
N ASP A 301 19.51 -5.55 -16.63
CA ASP A 301 18.61 -6.44 -17.37
C ASP A 301 17.18 -5.89 -17.33
N ILE A 302 16.73 -5.40 -16.15
CA ILE A 302 15.42 -4.74 -16.01
C ILE A 302 15.36 -3.50 -16.90
N VAL A 303 16.38 -2.65 -16.86
CA VAL A 303 16.44 -1.42 -17.66
C VAL A 303 16.50 -1.75 -19.17
N ALA A 304 17.21 -2.80 -19.56
CA ALA A 304 17.27 -3.22 -20.98
C ALA A 304 15.91 -3.66 -21.50
N ASP A 305 15.17 -4.45 -20.70
CA ASP A 305 13.82 -4.91 -21.07
C ASP A 305 12.84 -3.73 -21.18
N LEU A 306 12.86 -2.81 -20.22
CA LEU A 306 12.02 -1.61 -20.27
C LEU A 306 12.34 -0.73 -21.50
N LYS A 307 13.62 -0.55 -21.85
CA LYS A 307 14.02 0.25 -23.02
C LYS A 307 13.53 -0.37 -24.33
N GLN A 308 13.73 -1.66 -24.54
CA GLN A 308 13.26 -2.32 -25.75
C GLN A 308 11.74 -2.26 -25.88
N ALA A 309 10.99 -2.43 -24.76
CA ALA A 309 9.53 -2.33 -24.77
C ALA A 309 9.04 -0.89 -25.04
N LEU A 310 9.74 0.15 -24.49
CA LEU A 310 9.48 1.54 -24.82
C LEU A 310 9.78 1.84 -26.30
N ASP A 311 10.81 1.23 -26.88
CA ASP A 311 11.12 1.38 -28.31
C ASP A 311 10.05 0.75 -29.19
N ALA A 312 9.50 -0.39 -28.81
CA ALA A 312 8.40 -1.04 -29.48
C ALA A 312 7.08 -0.24 -29.40
N SER A 313 6.79 0.37 -28.22
CA SER A 313 5.54 1.13 -27.99
C SER A 313 5.50 2.48 -28.72
N GLY A 314 6.63 3.12 -28.97
CA GLY A 314 6.75 4.47 -29.54
C GLY A 314 6.50 4.60 -31.04
N ASN A 315 6.35 3.49 -31.78
CA ASN A 315 6.10 3.54 -33.23
C ASN A 315 4.66 3.91 -33.64
N CYS A 316 3.75 4.17 -32.70
CA CYS A 316 2.36 4.58 -33.00
C CYS A 316 2.16 6.09 -33.28
N LEU A 317 3.14 6.95 -32.98
CA LEU A 317 2.98 8.41 -33.12
C LEU A 317 3.37 8.98 -34.49
N LEU A 318 3.88 8.17 -35.40
CA LEU A 318 4.33 8.65 -36.74
C LEU A 318 3.25 8.67 -37.81
N TYR A 319 1.99 8.27 -37.51
CA TYR A 319 0.94 8.15 -38.54
C TYR A 319 -0.20 9.17 -38.47
N THR A 320 -0.16 10.17 -37.57
CA THR A 320 -1.28 11.12 -37.45
C THR A 320 -0.96 12.58 -37.81
N SER A 321 0.26 12.92 -38.24
CA SER A 321 0.61 14.32 -38.59
C SER A 321 0.74 14.61 -40.07
N ASP A 322 0.74 13.60 -40.98
CA ASP A 322 0.98 13.83 -42.41
C ASP A 322 -0.22 13.60 -43.33
N ALA A 323 -1.45 13.48 -42.79
CA ALA A 323 -2.66 13.27 -43.59
C ALA A 323 -3.59 14.50 -43.67
N ALA A 324 -3.10 15.70 -43.38
CA ALA A 324 -3.92 16.92 -43.39
C ALA A 324 -3.45 18.01 -44.39
N ASP A 325 -2.49 17.68 -45.28
CA ASP A 325 -2.07 18.60 -46.33
C ASP A 325 -1.89 17.84 -47.67
N GLU A 326 -3.01 17.41 -48.26
CA GLU A 326 -3.22 17.26 -49.73
C GLU A 326 -4.69 17.52 -50.08
#